data_91948b5f1d8b7997f24fb7b96892ef50
#
_entry.id   91948b5f1d8b7997f24fb7b96892ef50
#
_cell.length_a   1.000
_cell.length_b   1.000
_cell.length_c   1.000
_cell.angle_alpha   90.00
_cell.angle_beta   90.00
_cell.angle_gamma   90.00
#
_symmetry.space_group_name_H-M   'P 1'
#
loop_
_entity.id
_entity.type
_entity.pdbx_description
1 polymer ?
#
loop_
_entity_poly.entity_id
_entity_poly.type
_entity_poly.pdbx_seq_one_letter_code
_entity_poly.pdbx_strand_id
1 'polypeptide(L)'
;MTQRDSFSVVLGGLLFAMLLGTPVSSDAQQHRHGKGQGAHEAKLTAISFRDLPGWDEDDLAGFWPAFQANCEVMRLRSTPWAGVCKESQQLDTSQVSTIRGFIESRFIPHKLTDDKGTRSATITGYYEPLLKGSRTRGGPYQIPLYRTPKDLINVDLSTIYPELKSLRLRGRLEGNRVVPYPTREEIDKKGLLAGQELLWVDDPVEAFFLQVQGSGRIELPNGESIRVGYAEQNGYPYRSIGRYLIDKGELKPNDASMQSIKAWVAANPHRRDELLHQNPSVVFFREISTLTKGAGPLGSMGIPLTAGRSLAVDARFVGVGGLVFLSTRVPRPGAPPKDPGIPFQRLMIAQDTGSAILGPHRSDIFFGTGAEAGEVAGRMRADGTVYVLTPR
;
A
#
# COMPACT_ATOMS: atom_id res chain seq x y z
N MET A 1 -16.87 72.76 7.00
CA MET A 1 -17.23 73.16 5.63
C MET A 1 -17.64 71.83 4.96
N THR A 2 -18.89 71.43 5.09
CA THR A 2 -20.02 71.55 4.16
C THR A 2 -19.64 70.97 2.78
N GLN A 3 -20.23 69.92 2.22
CA GLN A 3 -21.66 69.80 1.96
C GLN A 3 -22.04 68.34 1.67
N ARG A 4 -23.20 67.97 2.21
CA ARG A 4 -24.06 66.87 1.77
C ARG A 4 -24.70 67.22 0.43
N ASP A 5 -25.00 66.25 -0.41
CA ASP A 5 -26.22 66.27 -1.18
C ASP A 5 -26.72 64.86 -1.51
N SER A 6 -27.96 64.67 -1.06
CA SER A 6 -28.86 63.55 -1.34
C SER A 6 -29.75 63.92 -2.55
N PHE A 7 -30.19 62.92 -3.33
CA PHE A 7 -31.48 62.93 -4.08
C PHE A 7 -31.69 61.52 -4.65
N SER A 8 -32.62 60.77 -4.22
CA SER A 8 -34.09 60.68 -4.39
C SER A 8 -34.48 59.76 -5.54
N VAL A 9 -35.04 58.65 -5.17
CA VAL A 9 -36.14 57.82 -5.60
C VAL A 9 -36.93 58.31 -6.83
N VAL A 10 -37.15 57.37 -7.82
CA VAL A 10 -38.39 57.34 -8.62
C VAL A 10 -38.84 55.88 -8.76
N LEU A 11 -40.04 55.69 -8.25
CA LEU A 11 -40.92 54.51 -8.44
C LEU A 11 -41.61 54.62 -9.80
N GLY A 12 -41.74 53.56 -10.54
CA GLY A 12 -42.54 53.50 -11.74
C GLY A 12 -42.98 52.06 -12.00
N GLY A 13 -44.19 51.75 -11.54
CA GLY A 13 -44.87 50.49 -11.86
C GLY A 13 -45.62 50.61 -13.19
N LEU A 14 -45.86 49.46 -13.81
CA LEU A 14 -47.16 49.08 -14.46
C LEU A 14 -46.99 47.81 -15.33
N LEU A 15 -47.82 46.87 -15.02
CA LEU A 15 -48.83 46.05 -15.71
C LEU A 15 -48.38 44.87 -16.59
N PHE A 16 -48.78 43.70 -16.09
CA PHE A 16 -49.52 42.57 -16.69
C PHE A 16 -49.52 42.37 -18.21
N ALA A 17 -49.01 41.20 -18.62
CA ALA A 17 -49.57 40.39 -19.70
C ALA A 17 -49.26 38.88 -19.43
N MET A 18 -50.33 38.14 -19.10
CA MET A 18 -50.35 36.68 -19.17
C MET A 18 -50.23 36.22 -20.61
N LEU A 19 -49.27 35.34 -20.88
CA LEU A 19 -49.32 34.44 -22.03
C LEU A 19 -48.99 33.02 -21.55
N LEU A 20 -50.02 32.19 -21.67
CA LEU A 20 -50.00 30.74 -21.48
C LEU A 20 -48.97 30.11 -22.47
N GLY A 21 -47.89 29.59 -21.92
CA GLY A 21 -46.91 28.80 -22.64
C GLY A 21 -46.71 27.44 -21.96
N THR A 22 -47.00 26.39 -22.71
CA THR A 22 -46.87 24.96 -22.37
C THR A 22 -45.56 24.59 -21.66
N PRO A 23 -45.57 23.62 -20.73
CA PRO A 23 -44.35 23.20 -20.08
C PRO A 23 -43.49 22.37 -21.06
N VAL A 24 -42.33 22.91 -21.42
CA VAL A 24 -41.24 22.14 -22.02
C VAL A 24 -40.61 21.32 -20.92
N SER A 25 -40.74 20.00 -21.04
CA SER A 25 -40.06 19.02 -20.22
C SER A 25 -38.56 19.18 -20.44
N SER A 26 -37.85 19.80 -19.50
CA SER A 26 -36.41 19.70 -19.43
C SER A 26 -36.05 18.35 -18.83
N ASP A 27 -35.72 17.37 -19.64
CA ASP A 27 -34.99 16.18 -19.23
C ASP A 27 -33.65 16.64 -18.65
N ALA A 28 -33.61 16.87 -17.35
CA ALA A 28 -32.39 16.92 -16.58
C ALA A 28 -31.83 15.51 -16.62
N GLN A 29 -30.84 15.27 -17.49
CA GLN A 29 -29.97 14.11 -17.41
C GLN A 29 -29.36 14.10 -16.00
N GLN A 30 -29.99 13.33 -15.11
CA GLN A 30 -29.33 12.87 -13.90
C GLN A 30 -28.10 12.08 -14.34
N HIS A 31 -26.94 12.71 -14.28
CA HIS A 31 -25.69 11.99 -14.21
C HIS A 31 -25.80 11.03 -13.02
N ARG A 32 -26.09 9.78 -13.31
CA ARG A 32 -25.97 8.68 -12.35
C ARG A 32 -24.52 8.72 -11.88
N HIS A 33 -24.33 9.29 -10.72
CA HIS A 33 -23.14 9.07 -9.93
C HIS A 33 -22.94 7.55 -9.86
N GLY A 34 -21.80 7.09 -10.37
CA GLY A 34 -21.45 5.69 -10.26
C GLY A 34 -21.66 5.25 -8.81
N LYS A 35 -22.43 4.17 -8.63
CA LYS A 35 -22.60 3.52 -7.34
C LYS A 35 -21.21 3.36 -6.74
N GLY A 36 -20.93 4.07 -5.65
CA GLY A 36 -19.77 3.81 -4.82
C GLY A 36 -19.72 2.31 -4.59
N GLN A 37 -18.56 1.70 -4.74
CA GLN A 37 -18.34 0.29 -4.39
C GLN A 37 -18.89 0.13 -2.99
N GLY A 38 -19.96 -0.67 -2.84
CA GLY A 38 -20.65 -0.88 -1.58
C GLY A 38 -19.61 -1.25 -0.52
N ALA A 39 -19.68 -0.62 0.64
CA ALA A 39 -18.81 -0.93 1.76
C ALA A 39 -18.97 -2.43 2.03
N HIS A 40 -17.93 -3.23 1.72
CA HIS A 40 -17.93 -4.63 2.06
C HIS A 40 -17.90 -4.73 3.58
N GLU A 41 -18.96 -5.25 4.18
CA GLU A 41 -18.93 -5.58 5.60
C GLU A 41 -18.11 -6.86 5.78
N ALA A 42 -17.14 -6.82 6.69
CA ALA A 42 -16.37 -7.99 7.07
C ALA A 42 -16.98 -8.61 8.32
N LYS A 43 -17.22 -9.92 8.29
CA LYS A 43 -17.72 -10.68 9.41
C LYS A 43 -16.62 -11.54 10.00
N LEU A 44 -16.41 -11.43 11.32
CA LEU A 44 -15.54 -12.28 12.10
C LEU A 44 -16.39 -13.36 12.80
N THR A 45 -16.08 -14.62 12.53
CA THR A 45 -16.73 -15.78 13.17
C THR A 45 -15.69 -16.51 14.01
N ALA A 46 -15.89 -16.57 15.33
CA ALA A 46 -14.97 -17.26 16.23
C ALA A 46 -14.90 -18.76 15.90
N ILE A 47 -13.69 -19.30 15.96
CA ILE A 47 -13.37 -20.72 15.72
C ILE A 47 -12.41 -21.22 16.79
N SER A 48 -12.11 -22.51 16.78
CA SER A 48 -11.06 -23.08 17.62
C SER A 48 -9.69 -23.00 16.93
N PHE A 49 -8.59 -22.96 17.69
CA PHE A 49 -7.24 -23.15 17.17
C PHE A 49 -7.06 -24.47 16.42
N ARG A 50 -7.81 -25.51 16.81
CA ARG A 50 -7.83 -26.81 16.11
C ARG A 50 -8.39 -26.75 14.68
N ASP A 51 -9.14 -25.68 14.38
CA ASP A 51 -9.71 -25.45 13.03
C ASP A 51 -8.74 -24.67 12.13
N LEU A 52 -7.60 -24.21 12.66
CA LEU A 52 -6.55 -23.55 11.87
C LEU A 52 -5.67 -24.62 11.19
N PRO A 53 -5.66 -24.69 9.85
CA PRO A 53 -4.87 -25.70 9.15
C PRO A 53 -3.38 -25.49 9.38
N GLY A 54 -2.66 -26.54 9.86
CA GLY A 54 -1.22 -26.49 10.11
C GLY A 54 -0.79 -25.61 11.30
N TRP A 55 -1.70 -25.30 12.23
CA TRP A 55 -1.38 -24.50 13.41
C TRP A 55 -0.28 -25.13 14.25
N ASP A 56 -0.32 -26.46 14.44
CA ASP A 56 0.64 -27.19 15.26
C ASP A 56 2.04 -27.26 14.62
N GLU A 57 2.14 -27.01 13.31
CA GLU A 57 3.37 -27.08 12.53
C GLU A 57 4.06 -25.71 12.38
N ASP A 58 3.39 -24.62 12.81
CA ASP A 58 3.98 -23.28 12.68
C ASP A 58 5.19 -23.09 13.62
N ASP A 59 6.29 -22.59 13.07
CA ASP A 59 7.49 -22.17 13.81
C ASP A 59 7.23 -20.87 14.60
N LEU A 60 6.61 -21.02 15.75
CA LEU A 60 6.33 -19.88 16.63
C LEU A 60 7.59 -19.30 17.29
N ALA A 61 8.70 -20.02 17.34
CA ALA A 61 9.97 -19.46 17.79
C ALA A 61 10.46 -18.39 16.83
N GLY A 62 10.37 -18.63 15.51
CA GLY A 62 10.67 -17.64 14.48
C GLY A 62 9.67 -16.47 14.39
N PHE A 63 8.45 -16.65 14.93
CA PHE A 63 7.45 -15.59 15.06
C PHE A 63 7.72 -14.67 16.25
N TRP A 64 8.25 -15.19 17.35
CA TRP A 64 8.30 -14.51 18.63
C TRP A 64 9.04 -13.15 18.62
N PRO A 65 10.21 -13.00 17.97
CA PRO A 65 10.87 -11.71 17.89
C PRO A 65 10.01 -10.60 17.22
N ALA A 66 9.27 -10.96 16.16
CA ALA A 66 8.35 -10.04 15.51
C ALA A 66 7.19 -9.64 16.44
N PHE A 67 6.68 -10.59 17.23
CA PHE A 67 5.65 -10.33 18.23
C PHE A 67 6.14 -9.38 19.34
N GLN A 68 7.36 -9.56 19.85
CA GLN A 68 7.94 -8.66 20.85
C GLN A 68 8.12 -7.24 20.29
N ALA A 69 8.64 -7.11 19.07
CA ALA A 69 8.74 -5.81 18.39
C ALA A 69 7.37 -5.14 18.20
N ASN A 70 6.32 -5.92 17.88
CA ASN A 70 4.95 -5.44 17.77
C ASN A 70 4.42 -4.94 19.12
N CYS A 71 4.75 -5.64 20.20
CA CYS A 71 4.35 -5.26 21.54
C CYS A 71 4.88 -3.91 22.01
N GLU A 72 6.05 -3.46 21.54
CA GLU A 72 6.59 -2.13 21.86
C GLU A 72 5.63 -0.99 21.46
N VAL A 73 4.85 -1.20 20.41
CA VAL A 73 3.86 -0.23 19.93
C VAL A 73 2.46 -0.55 20.48
N MET A 74 2.06 -1.81 20.43
CA MET A 74 0.67 -2.21 20.74
C MET A 74 0.30 -2.04 22.20
N ARG A 75 1.26 -2.21 23.13
CA ARG A 75 1.05 -1.98 24.56
C ARG A 75 0.59 -0.56 24.89
N LEU A 76 0.87 0.40 24.02
CA LEU A 76 0.49 1.80 24.16
C LEU A 76 -0.86 2.14 23.51
N ARG A 77 -1.40 1.25 22.66
CA ARG A 77 -2.59 1.54 21.84
C ARG A 77 -3.90 1.07 22.44
N SER A 78 -3.91 -0.04 23.18
CA SER A 78 -5.15 -0.57 23.75
C SER A 78 -4.91 -1.38 25.01
N THR A 79 -5.90 -1.40 25.93
CA THR A 79 -5.84 -2.14 27.20
C THR A 79 -5.63 -3.64 27.03
N PRO A 80 -6.34 -4.37 26.13
CA PRO A 80 -6.08 -5.80 25.96
C PRO A 80 -4.64 -6.10 25.56
N TRP A 81 -4.07 -5.32 24.65
CA TRP A 81 -2.69 -5.49 24.22
C TRP A 81 -1.67 -5.17 25.31
N ALA A 82 -1.95 -4.17 26.18
CA ALA A 82 -1.05 -3.84 27.28
C ALA A 82 -0.84 -5.02 28.24
N GLY A 83 -1.92 -5.74 28.57
CA GLY A 83 -1.87 -6.95 29.39
C GLY A 83 -1.10 -8.08 28.73
N VAL A 84 -1.46 -8.41 27.48
CA VAL A 84 -0.80 -9.46 26.68
C VAL A 84 0.70 -9.19 26.53
N CYS A 85 1.09 -7.96 26.22
CA CYS A 85 2.49 -7.59 26.03
C CYS A 85 3.29 -7.61 27.32
N LYS A 86 2.69 -7.21 28.46
CA LYS A 86 3.33 -7.31 29.78
C LYS A 86 3.64 -8.76 30.16
N GLU A 87 2.69 -9.65 29.97
CA GLU A 87 2.86 -11.07 30.28
C GLU A 87 3.86 -11.74 29.34
N SER A 88 3.87 -11.37 28.05
CA SER A 88 4.78 -11.93 27.06
C SER A 88 6.26 -11.66 27.38
N GLN A 89 6.57 -10.59 28.11
CA GLN A 89 7.94 -10.27 28.55
C GLN A 89 8.47 -11.23 29.63
N GLN A 90 7.58 -11.92 30.35
CA GLN A 90 7.92 -12.84 31.40
C GLN A 90 7.88 -14.31 30.96
N LEU A 91 7.54 -14.55 29.68
CA LEU A 91 7.37 -15.89 29.16
C LEU A 91 8.73 -16.56 28.93
N ASP A 92 8.89 -17.79 29.44
CA ASP A 92 9.99 -18.65 29.03
C ASP A 92 9.77 -19.16 27.60
N THR A 93 10.55 -18.63 26.68
CA THR A 93 10.44 -18.95 25.24
C THR A 93 11.38 -20.05 24.78
N SER A 94 12.05 -20.74 25.71
CA SER A 94 12.94 -21.86 25.39
C SER A 94 12.20 -23.04 24.75
N GLN A 95 10.90 -23.16 25.02
CA GLN A 95 10.02 -24.17 24.46
C GLN A 95 8.93 -23.56 23.56
N VAL A 96 8.82 -24.03 22.32
CA VAL A 96 7.78 -23.55 21.37
C VAL A 96 6.36 -23.81 21.91
N SER A 97 6.17 -24.90 22.66
CA SER A 97 4.90 -25.23 23.32
C SER A 97 4.43 -24.14 24.30
N THR A 98 5.37 -23.49 25.01
CA THR A 98 5.04 -22.39 25.92
C THR A 98 4.52 -21.18 25.13
N ILE A 99 5.17 -20.83 23.99
CA ILE A 99 4.72 -19.76 23.12
C ILE A 99 3.32 -20.08 22.56
N ARG A 100 3.10 -21.31 22.09
CA ARG A 100 1.82 -21.76 21.57
C ARG A 100 0.71 -21.67 22.62
N GLY A 101 0.93 -22.22 23.81
CA GLY A 101 -0.02 -22.14 24.91
C GLY A 101 -0.33 -20.69 25.32
N PHE A 102 0.67 -19.80 25.31
CA PHE A 102 0.45 -18.38 25.54
C PHE A 102 -0.49 -17.77 24.48
N ILE A 103 -0.23 -17.97 23.19
CA ILE A 103 -1.08 -17.45 22.12
C ILE A 103 -2.50 -18.00 22.26
N GLU A 104 -2.68 -19.31 22.46
CA GLU A 104 -3.97 -19.94 22.59
C GLU A 104 -4.77 -19.46 23.81
N SER A 105 -4.08 -19.15 24.92
CA SER A 105 -4.73 -18.65 26.12
C SER A 105 -5.13 -17.17 26.02
N ARG A 106 -4.43 -16.37 25.21
CA ARG A 106 -4.60 -14.91 25.16
C ARG A 106 -5.38 -14.41 23.95
N PHE A 107 -5.59 -15.26 22.94
CA PHE A 107 -6.26 -14.86 21.72
C PHE A 107 -7.42 -15.79 21.38
N ILE A 108 -8.33 -15.27 20.56
CA ILE A 108 -9.43 -16.02 19.94
C ILE A 108 -9.27 -15.92 18.41
N PRO A 109 -9.11 -17.04 17.70
CA PRO A 109 -9.07 -17.01 16.25
C PRO A 109 -10.47 -16.82 15.67
N HIS A 110 -10.57 -16.02 14.63
CA HIS A 110 -11.80 -15.76 13.89
C HIS A 110 -11.56 -15.98 12.41
N LYS A 111 -12.50 -16.60 11.76
CA LYS A 111 -12.55 -16.66 10.31
C LYS A 111 -13.10 -15.36 9.76
N LEU A 112 -12.37 -14.74 8.82
CA LEU A 112 -12.79 -13.55 8.11
C LEU A 112 -13.61 -13.93 6.89
N THR A 113 -14.82 -13.40 6.75
CA THR A 113 -15.68 -13.54 5.57
C THR A 113 -16.26 -12.19 5.18
N ASP A 114 -16.64 -12.02 3.92
CA ASP A 114 -17.43 -10.86 3.49
C ASP A 114 -18.94 -11.11 3.70
N ASP A 115 -19.73 -10.13 3.33
CA ASP A 115 -21.21 -10.16 3.33
C ASP A 115 -21.80 -11.29 2.46
N LYS A 116 -21.04 -11.79 1.48
CA LYS A 116 -21.42 -12.91 0.59
C LYS A 116 -20.93 -14.27 1.11
N GLY A 117 -20.27 -14.31 2.26
CA GLY A 117 -19.67 -15.51 2.81
C GLY A 117 -18.40 -15.96 2.08
N THR A 118 -17.80 -15.10 1.24
CA THR A 118 -16.54 -15.40 0.56
C THR A 118 -15.44 -15.60 1.59
N ARG A 119 -14.61 -16.62 1.38
CA ARG A 119 -13.55 -17.05 2.30
C ARG A 119 -12.19 -16.97 1.65
N SER A 120 -12.16 -16.96 0.30
CA SER A 120 -10.91 -16.93 -0.46
C SER A 120 -10.40 -15.50 -0.55
N ALA A 121 -9.18 -15.31 -0.11
CA ALA A 121 -8.45 -14.05 -0.22
C ALA A 121 -7.39 -14.17 -1.30
N THR A 122 -7.15 -13.08 -2.04
CA THR A 122 -6.00 -12.98 -2.93
C THR A 122 -4.77 -12.56 -2.14
N ILE A 123 -3.79 -13.43 -2.08
CA ILE A 123 -2.53 -13.21 -1.39
C ILE A 123 -1.43 -12.94 -2.41
N THR A 124 -0.73 -11.84 -2.24
CA THR A 124 0.45 -11.47 -3.04
C THR A 124 1.67 -11.30 -2.15
N GLY A 125 2.78 -10.90 -2.73
CA GLY A 125 4.03 -10.72 -2.00
C GLY A 125 4.72 -9.42 -2.34
N TYR A 126 5.44 -8.87 -1.36
CA TYR A 126 6.33 -7.74 -1.55
C TYR A 126 7.67 -7.98 -0.85
N TYR A 127 8.65 -7.17 -1.18
CA TYR A 127 10.02 -7.31 -0.69
C TYR A 127 10.72 -5.95 -0.64
N GLU A 128 11.87 -5.88 0.00
CA GLU A 128 12.74 -4.70 -0.03
C GLU A 128 13.77 -4.87 -1.17
N PRO A 129 13.64 -4.17 -2.30
CA PRO A 129 14.60 -4.25 -3.40
C PRO A 129 15.96 -3.67 -3.03
N LEU A 130 17.00 -4.21 -3.67
CA LEU A 130 18.37 -3.71 -3.60
C LEU A 130 18.77 -3.20 -4.98
N LEU A 131 19.02 -1.90 -5.10
CA LEU A 131 19.43 -1.25 -6.34
C LEU A 131 20.85 -0.72 -6.22
N LYS A 132 21.53 -0.55 -7.36
CA LYS A 132 22.77 0.21 -7.44
C LYS A 132 22.47 1.68 -7.69
N GLY A 133 23.19 2.57 -7.03
CA GLY A 133 22.93 4.00 -7.16
C GLY A 133 24.07 4.90 -6.76
N SER A 134 23.82 6.21 -6.84
CA SER A 134 24.78 7.27 -6.49
C SER A 134 24.06 8.48 -5.89
N ARG A 135 24.78 9.28 -5.11
CA ARG A 135 24.29 10.58 -4.62
C ARG A 135 24.31 11.64 -5.71
N THR A 136 25.07 11.44 -6.77
CA THR A 136 25.19 12.38 -7.88
C THR A 136 24.89 11.69 -9.20
N ARG A 137 24.33 12.42 -10.15
CA ARG A 137 24.11 11.95 -11.51
C ARG A 137 25.45 11.73 -12.22
N GLY A 138 25.66 10.55 -12.82
CA GLY A 138 26.87 10.26 -13.57
C GLY A 138 26.98 8.80 -13.97
N GLY A 139 27.76 8.50 -15.01
CA GLY A 139 27.96 7.15 -15.52
C GLY A 139 26.63 6.40 -15.77
N PRO A 140 26.43 5.21 -15.18
CA PRO A 140 25.18 4.46 -15.32
C PRO A 140 23.99 5.06 -14.54
N TYR A 141 24.25 5.89 -13.52
CA TYR A 141 23.25 6.40 -12.60
C TYR A 141 22.54 7.62 -13.19
N GLN A 142 21.51 7.40 -13.98
CA GLN A 142 20.78 8.42 -14.72
C GLN A 142 19.33 8.59 -14.28
N ILE A 143 18.79 7.66 -13.50
CA ILE A 143 17.37 7.62 -13.12
C ILE A 143 17.22 8.22 -11.70
N PRO A 144 16.48 9.33 -11.55
CA PRO A 144 16.31 9.97 -10.26
C PRO A 144 15.30 9.26 -9.37
N LEU A 145 15.62 9.15 -8.08
CA LEU A 145 14.66 8.96 -7.01
C LEU A 145 14.43 10.31 -6.34
N TYR A 146 13.20 10.74 -6.25
CA TYR A 146 12.88 12.08 -5.76
C TYR A 146 12.50 12.08 -4.27
N ARG A 147 12.89 13.15 -3.56
CA ARG A 147 12.31 13.51 -2.26
C ARG A 147 10.94 14.15 -2.44
N THR A 148 10.17 14.27 -1.36
CA THR A 148 8.88 14.98 -1.40
C THR A 148 9.10 16.42 -1.88
N PRO A 149 8.44 16.82 -2.97
CA PRO A 149 8.54 18.19 -3.48
C PRO A 149 7.96 19.20 -2.50
N LYS A 150 8.57 20.39 -2.43
CA LYS A 150 8.16 21.44 -1.49
C LYS A 150 6.79 22.06 -1.80
N ASP A 151 6.35 21.96 -3.04
CA ASP A 151 5.06 22.46 -3.54
C ASP A 151 3.95 21.42 -3.51
N LEU A 152 4.25 20.20 -3.06
CA LEU A 152 3.23 19.17 -2.87
C LEU A 152 2.38 19.47 -1.63
N ILE A 153 1.09 19.66 -1.85
CA ILE A 153 0.11 19.95 -0.81
C ILE A 153 -0.67 18.69 -0.45
N ASN A 154 -0.76 18.43 0.83
CA ASN A 154 -1.67 17.44 1.40
C ASN A 154 -2.99 18.14 1.78
N VAL A 155 -4.10 17.70 1.20
CA VAL A 155 -5.42 18.27 1.44
C VAL A 155 -6.19 17.38 2.40
N ASP A 156 -6.42 17.84 3.63
CA ASP A 156 -7.26 17.17 4.62
C ASP A 156 -8.50 18.03 4.92
N LEU A 157 -9.65 17.57 4.42
CA LEU A 157 -10.95 18.19 4.66
C LEU A 157 -11.88 17.23 5.45
N SER A 158 -11.33 16.20 6.06
CA SER A 158 -12.10 15.13 6.72
C SER A 158 -12.91 15.59 7.93
N THR A 159 -12.56 16.72 8.53
CA THR A 159 -13.35 17.33 9.63
C THR A 159 -14.67 17.93 9.15
N ILE A 160 -14.76 18.33 7.88
CA ILE A 160 -15.98 18.90 7.27
C ILE A 160 -16.67 17.85 6.39
N TYR A 161 -15.89 17.04 5.68
CA TYR A 161 -16.32 15.98 4.77
C TYR A 161 -15.75 14.64 5.22
N PRO A 162 -16.40 13.92 6.16
CA PRO A 162 -15.88 12.66 6.71
C PRO A 162 -15.61 11.57 5.68
N GLU A 163 -16.34 11.58 4.56
CA GLU A 163 -16.15 10.66 3.43
C GLU A 163 -14.79 10.80 2.75
N LEU A 164 -14.13 11.95 2.89
CA LEU A 164 -12.79 12.20 2.34
C LEU A 164 -11.66 11.62 3.21
N LYS A 165 -11.96 11.17 4.43
CA LYS A 165 -10.96 10.66 5.38
C LYS A 165 -10.10 9.51 4.84
N SER A 166 -10.68 8.68 3.96
CA SER A 166 -9.98 7.55 3.33
C SER A 166 -9.24 7.93 2.05
N LEU A 167 -9.43 9.15 1.54
CA LEU A 167 -8.83 9.60 0.29
C LEU A 167 -7.48 10.30 0.55
N ARG A 168 -6.49 9.96 -0.26
CA ARG A 168 -5.18 10.62 -0.25
C ARG A 168 -5.18 11.78 -1.24
N LEU A 169 -5.80 12.90 -0.86
CA LEU A 169 -5.91 14.06 -1.73
C LEU A 169 -4.59 14.84 -1.72
N ARG A 170 -3.99 14.97 -2.90
CA ARG A 170 -2.70 15.66 -3.12
C ARG A 170 -2.84 16.62 -4.29
N GLY A 171 -2.14 17.73 -4.21
CA GLY A 171 -2.14 18.72 -5.27
C GLY A 171 -1.00 19.73 -5.13
N ARG A 172 -1.07 20.79 -5.92
CA ARG A 172 -0.21 21.97 -5.82
C ARG A 172 -1.06 23.23 -5.99
N LEU A 173 -0.54 24.36 -5.58
CA LEU A 173 -1.21 25.65 -5.78
C LEU A 173 -0.94 26.18 -7.20
N GLU A 174 -2.02 26.61 -7.86
CA GLU A 174 -1.99 27.47 -9.04
C GLU A 174 -2.84 28.71 -8.73
N GLY A 175 -2.17 29.82 -8.42
CA GLY A 175 -2.85 30.99 -7.88
C GLY A 175 -3.53 30.69 -6.54
N ASN A 176 -4.85 30.80 -6.47
CA ASN A 176 -5.67 30.50 -5.29
C ASN A 176 -6.39 29.12 -5.38
N ARG A 177 -6.00 28.28 -6.31
CA ARG A 177 -6.62 26.95 -6.53
C ARG A 177 -5.66 25.84 -6.24
N VAL A 178 -6.14 24.78 -5.58
CA VAL A 178 -5.44 23.51 -5.52
C VAL A 178 -5.80 22.71 -6.77
N VAL A 179 -4.79 22.37 -7.57
CA VAL A 179 -4.92 21.53 -8.75
C VAL A 179 -4.21 20.20 -8.55
N PRO A 180 -4.52 19.13 -9.30
CA PRO A 180 -3.80 17.87 -9.22
C PRO A 180 -2.29 18.07 -9.40
N TYR A 181 -1.49 17.30 -8.67
CA TYR A 181 -0.04 17.26 -8.89
C TYR A 181 0.25 16.63 -10.27
N PRO A 182 1.38 16.92 -10.93
CA PRO A 182 1.71 16.32 -12.21
C PRO A 182 1.79 14.79 -12.18
N THR A 183 1.40 14.17 -13.28
CA THR A 183 1.54 12.74 -13.51
C THR A 183 3.01 12.32 -13.69
N ARG A 184 3.31 11.02 -13.63
CA ARG A 184 4.64 10.48 -13.96
C ARG A 184 5.14 10.98 -15.31
N GLU A 185 4.31 10.85 -16.36
CA GLU A 185 4.66 11.26 -17.70
C GLU A 185 5.02 12.75 -17.80
N GLU A 186 4.26 13.61 -17.12
CA GLU A 186 4.53 15.05 -17.07
C GLU A 186 5.81 15.38 -16.33
N ILE A 187 6.06 14.70 -15.20
CA ILE A 187 7.29 14.86 -14.41
C ILE A 187 8.50 14.48 -15.26
N ASP A 188 8.46 13.31 -15.89
CA ASP A 188 9.58 12.77 -16.65
C ASP A 188 9.84 13.59 -17.93
N LYS A 189 8.80 13.86 -18.74
CA LYS A 189 8.95 14.58 -20.02
C LYS A 189 9.33 16.04 -19.86
N LYS A 190 8.86 16.70 -18.80
CA LYS A 190 9.09 18.15 -18.59
C LYS A 190 10.20 18.46 -17.57
N GLY A 191 10.77 17.44 -16.93
CA GLY A 191 11.79 17.60 -15.89
C GLY A 191 11.33 18.44 -14.69
N LEU A 192 10.05 18.30 -14.29
CA LEU A 192 9.40 19.19 -13.33
C LEU A 192 10.00 19.11 -11.92
N LEU A 193 10.74 18.07 -11.59
CA LEU A 193 11.33 17.83 -10.27
C LEU A 193 12.85 18.03 -10.26
N ALA A 194 13.41 18.77 -11.22
CA ALA A 194 14.83 19.12 -11.22
C ALA A 194 15.21 19.82 -9.90
N GLY A 195 16.29 19.33 -9.24
CA GLY A 195 16.73 19.81 -7.93
C GLY A 195 16.02 19.18 -6.73
N GLN A 196 15.09 18.23 -6.95
CA GLN A 196 14.41 17.45 -5.91
C GLN A 196 14.91 15.99 -5.85
N GLU A 197 16.00 15.68 -6.56
CA GLU A 197 16.57 14.34 -6.57
C GLU A 197 17.18 14.01 -5.20
N LEU A 198 16.85 12.82 -4.70
CA LEU A 198 17.41 12.27 -3.48
C LEU A 198 18.66 11.43 -3.76
N LEU A 199 18.52 10.54 -4.74
CA LEU A 199 19.53 9.60 -5.23
C LEU A 199 19.32 9.35 -6.72
N TRP A 200 20.30 8.75 -7.37
CA TRP A 200 20.27 8.34 -8.77
C TRP A 200 20.55 6.85 -8.88
N VAL A 201 19.76 6.12 -9.64
CA VAL A 201 19.92 4.67 -9.84
C VAL A 201 20.19 4.35 -11.32
N ASP A 202 20.62 3.12 -11.59
CA ASP A 202 21.06 2.69 -12.91
C ASP A 202 19.93 2.11 -13.77
N ASP A 203 18.85 1.58 -13.16
CA ASP A 203 17.79 0.89 -13.88
C ASP A 203 16.42 1.55 -13.64
N PRO A 204 15.74 2.03 -14.73
CA PRO A 204 14.42 2.68 -14.61
C PRO A 204 13.30 1.72 -14.25
N VAL A 205 13.42 0.43 -14.58
CA VAL A 205 12.41 -0.58 -14.26
C VAL A 205 12.51 -0.96 -12.79
N GLU A 206 13.73 -1.10 -12.27
CA GLU A 206 13.96 -1.32 -10.84
C GLU A 206 13.52 -0.08 -10.02
N ALA A 207 13.79 1.14 -10.50
CA ALA A 207 13.29 2.37 -9.89
C ALA A 207 11.75 2.41 -9.83
N PHE A 208 11.08 1.98 -10.91
CA PHE A 208 9.63 1.85 -10.94
C PHE A 208 9.12 0.84 -9.91
N PHE A 209 9.71 -0.35 -9.87
CA PHE A 209 9.30 -1.37 -8.89
C PHE A 209 9.64 -0.96 -7.45
N LEU A 210 10.73 -0.24 -7.20
CA LEU A 210 11.03 0.37 -5.91
C LEU A 210 9.88 1.28 -5.44
N GLN A 211 9.31 2.08 -6.34
CA GLN A 211 8.14 2.91 -6.01
C GLN A 211 6.90 2.07 -5.71
N VAL A 212 6.71 0.93 -6.37
CA VAL A 212 5.62 -0.01 -6.09
C VAL A 212 5.81 -0.66 -4.71
N GLN A 213 7.05 -1.04 -4.35
CA GLN A 213 7.39 -1.63 -3.06
C GLN A 213 7.34 -0.60 -1.91
N GLY A 214 7.60 0.68 -2.19
CA GLY A 214 7.57 1.78 -1.22
C GLY A 214 8.83 1.93 -0.36
N SER A 215 9.75 0.96 -0.36
CA SER A 215 11.03 1.01 0.34
C SER A 215 12.08 0.16 -0.37
N GLY A 216 13.37 0.45 -0.12
CA GLY A 216 14.46 -0.33 -0.69
C GLY A 216 15.83 0.12 -0.17
N ARG A 217 16.85 -0.56 -0.65
CA ARG A 217 18.27 -0.24 -0.37
C ARG A 217 18.96 0.17 -1.66
N ILE A 218 19.78 1.20 -1.53
CA ILE A 218 20.60 1.70 -2.62
C ILE A 218 22.06 1.48 -2.24
N GLU A 219 22.74 0.62 -2.97
CA GLU A 219 24.16 0.34 -2.81
C GLU A 219 24.99 1.35 -3.62
N LEU A 220 25.83 2.10 -2.93
CA LEU A 220 26.69 3.12 -3.53
C LEU A 220 28.00 2.51 -4.01
N PRO A 221 28.72 3.16 -4.94
CA PRO A 221 30.01 2.65 -5.47
C PRO A 221 31.11 2.47 -4.40
N ASN A 222 31.00 3.17 -3.27
CA ASN A 222 31.92 3.04 -2.14
C ASN A 222 31.56 1.91 -1.17
N GLY A 223 30.51 1.10 -1.48
CA GLY A 223 30.01 0.01 -0.63
C GLY A 223 29.07 0.46 0.50
N GLU A 224 28.78 1.76 0.63
CA GLU A 224 27.75 2.25 1.54
C GLU A 224 26.37 1.80 1.04
N SER A 225 25.51 1.37 1.95
CA SER A 225 24.11 1.05 1.65
C SER A 225 23.18 2.08 2.30
N ILE A 226 22.45 2.80 1.48
CA ILE A 226 21.44 3.76 1.91
C ILE A 226 20.07 3.10 1.85
N ARG A 227 19.33 3.17 2.94
CA ARG A 227 17.93 2.74 2.93
C ARG A 227 17.02 3.92 2.61
N VAL A 228 16.12 3.71 1.66
CA VAL A 228 15.06 4.66 1.32
C VAL A 228 13.70 4.08 1.68
N GLY A 229 12.81 4.92 2.15
CA GLY A 229 11.43 4.55 2.46
C GLY A 229 10.45 5.58 1.94
N TYR A 230 9.20 5.16 1.82
CA TYR A 230 8.10 6.01 1.43
C TYR A 230 8.06 7.29 2.27
N ALA A 231 7.96 8.41 1.60
CA ALA A 231 7.71 9.71 2.23
C ALA A 231 6.33 10.23 1.85
N GLU A 232 6.02 10.26 0.55
CA GLU A 232 4.74 10.76 0.03
C GLU A 232 4.53 10.25 -1.41
N GLN A 233 3.40 10.62 -2.03
CA GLN A 233 3.08 10.36 -3.43
C GLN A 233 2.36 11.55 -4.07
N ASN A 234 2.26 11.56 -5.40
CA ASN A 234 1.65 12.66 -6.16
C ASN A 234 0.10 12.66 -6.19
N GLY A 235 -0.57 11.77 -5.46
CA GLY A 235 -2.04 11.73 -5.32
C GLY A 235 -2.77 10.83 -6.32
N TYR A 236 -2.11 10.35 -7.36
CA TYR A 236 -2.75 9.45 -8.31
C TYR A 236 -2.82 8.02 -7.78
N PRO A 237 -3.94 7.31 -8.03
CA PRO A 237 -4.02 5.89 -7.74
C PRO A 237 -3.06 5.10 -8.63
N TYR A 238 -2.49 4.03 -8.08
CA TYR A 238 -1.65 3.11 -8.85
C TYR A 238 -2.43 2.45 -9.99
N ARG A 239 -1.86 2.46 -11.18
CA ARG A 239 -2.34 1.70 -12.34
C ARG A 239 -1.34 0.61 -12.70
N SER A 240 -1.83 -0.64 -12.76
CA SER A 240 -0.98 -1.79 -13.04
C SER A 240 -0.50 -1.80 -14.49
N ILE A 241 0.83 -1.70 -14.68
CA ILE A 241 1.45 -1.82 -16.00
C ILE A 241 1.36 -3.26 -16.54
N GLY A 242 1.32 -4.26 -15.66
CA GLY A 242 1.06 -5.65 -16.06
C GLY A 242 -0.35 -5.83 -16.62
N ARG A 243 -1.35 -5.19 -16.02
CA ARG A 243 -2.72 -5.19 -16.54
C ARG A 243 -2.78 -4.54 -17.93
N TYR A 244 -2.08 -3.42 -18.14
CA TYR A 244 -1.97 -2.78 -19.45
C TYR A 244 -1.43 -3.74 -20.50
N LEU A 245 -0.36 -4.48 -20.21
CA LEU A 245 0.20 -5.47 -21.15
C LEU A 245 -0.78 -6.62 -21.44
N ILE A 246 -1.55 -7.06 -20.45
CA ILE A 246 -2.61 -8.05 -20.66
C ILE A 246 -3.70 -7.51 -21.57
N ASP A 247 -4.18 -6.30 -21.32
CA ASP A 247 -5.24 -5.65 -22.10
C ASP A 247 -4.80 -5.38 -23.56
N LYS A 248 -3.49 -5.24 -23.79
CA LYS A 248 -2.86 -5.14 -25.12
C LYS A 248 -2.58 -6.51 -25.77
N GLY A 249 -2.84 -7.61 -25.09
CA GLY A 249 -2.54 -8.97 -25.57
C GLY A 249 -1.05 -9.32 -25.58
N GLU A 250 -0.21 -8.53 -24.93
CA GLU A 250 1.26 -8.70 -24.92
C GLU A 250 1.74 -9.62 -23.77
N LEU A 251 0.91 -9.81 -22.75
CA LEU A 251 1.08 -10.82 -21.71
C LEU A 251 -0.24 -11.59 -21.50
N LYS A 252 -0.13 -12.87 -21.16
CA LYS A 252 -1.29 -13.64 -20.72
C LYS A 252 -1.58 -13.36 -19.24
N PRO A 253 -2.85 -13.35 -18.81
CA PRO A 253 -3.22 -13.08 -17.41
C PRO A 253 -2.47 -13.93 -16.38
N ASN A 254 -2.26 -15.22 -16.69
CA ASN A 254 -1.61 -16.17 -15.79
C ASN A 254 -0.07 -16.08 -15.81
N ASP A 255 0.50 -15.38 -16.76
CA ASP A 255 1.95 -15.20 -16.91
C ASP A 255 2.40 -13.81 -16.42
N ALA A 256 1.46 -12.93 -16.03
CA ALA A 256 1.78 -11.58 -15.59
C ALA A 256 2.43 -11.59 -14.20
N SER A 257 3.71 -11.33 -14.18
CA SER A 257 4.56 -11.23 -12.98
C SER A 257 5.55 -10.06 -13.15
N MET A 258 6.21 -9.66 -12.08
CA MET A 258 7.29 -8.68 -12.16
C MET A 258 8.38 -9.12 -13.15
N GLN A 259 8.73 -10.41 -13.14
CA GLN A 259 9.75 -10.99 -14.02
C GLN A 259 9.33 -10.92 -15.50
N SER A 260 8.08 -11.25 -15.81
CA SER A 260 7.59 -11.18 -17.19
C SER A 260 7.50 -9.74 -17.71
N ILE A 261 7.16 -8.77 -16.85
CA ILE A 261 7.19 -7.34 -17.20
C ILE A 261 8.63 -6.90 -17.48
N LYS A 262 9.60 -7.27 -16.64
CA LYS A 262 11.04 -6.98 -16.88
C LYS A 262 11.53 -7.60 -18.19
N ALA A 263 11.18 -8.86 -18.46
CA ALA A 263 11.52 -9.54 -19.70
C ALA A 263 10.89 -8.84 -20.91
N TRP A 264 9.63 -8.39 -20.80
CA TRP A 264 8.98 -7.64 -21.87
C TRP A 264 9.68 -6.30 -22.16
N VAL A 265 10.07 -5.55 -21.11
CA VAL A 265 10.83 -4.30 -21.27
C VAL A 265 12.19 -4.55 -21.91
N ALA A 266 12.89 -5.60 -21.51
CA ALA A 266 14.18 -5.97 -22.11
C ALA A 266 14.04 -6.30 -23.62
N ALA A 267 12.93 -6.94 -24.01
CA ALA A 267 12.62 -7.23 -25.42
C ALA A 267 12.11 -6.00 -26.20
N ASN A 268 11.59 -4.98 -25.52
CA ASN A 268 10.97 -3.78 -26.10
C ASN A 268 11.54 -2.47 -25.48
N PRO A 269 12.86 -2.23 -25.54
CA PRO A 269 13.48 -1.12 -24.79
C PRO A 269 12.98 0.27 -25.23
N HIS A 270 12.59 0.43 -26.48
CA HIS A 270 12.04 1.67 -27.05
C HIS A 270 10.60 1.97 -26.57
N ARG A 271 9.88 0.97 -26.04
CA ARG A 271 8.52 1.11 -25.49
C ARG A 271 8.50 1.15 -23.96
N ARG A 272 9.65 1.13 -23.31
CA ARG A 272 9.77 1.16 -21.85
C ARG A 272 9.00 2.34 -21.25
N ASP A 273 9.26 3.53 -21.72
CA ASP A 273 8.65 4.75 -21.17
C ASP A 273 7.14 4.79 -21.45
N GLU A 274 6.68 4.33 -22.63
CA GLU A 274 5.26 4.12 -22.93
C GLU A 274 4.60 3.27 -21.83
N LEU A 275 5.25 2.17 -21.47
CA LEU A 275 4.72 1.27 -20.44
C LEU A 275 4.72 1.89 -19.06
N LEU A 276 5.85 2.45 -18.61
CA LEU A 276 5.98 2.99 -17.27
C LEU A 276 5.05 4.19 -17.03
N HIS A 277 4.79 5.00 -18.06
CA HIS A 277 3.88 6.15 -18.01
C HIS A 277 2.39 5.76 -17.92
N GLN A 278 2.01 4.48 -18.15
CA GLN A 278 0.64 4.02 -17.88
C GLN A 278 0.27 4.14 -16.40
N ASN A 279 1.26 4.10 -15.51
CA ASN A 279 1.04 4.40 -14.10
C ASN A 279 1.32 5.89 -13.81
N PRO A 280 0.29 6.73 -13.59
CA PRO A 280 0.47 8.15 -13.32
C PRO A 280 1.04 8.43 -11.91
N SER A 281 1.01 7.43 -11.01
CA SER A 281 1.46 7.56 -9.64
C SER A 281 2.99 7.62 -9.56
N VAL A 282 3.51 8.59 -8.78
CA VAL A 282 4.93 8.73 -8.45
C VAL A 282 5.06 8.72 -6.93
N VAL A 283 5.94 7.88 -6.42
CA VAL A 283 6.29 7.82 -5.00
C VAL A 283 7.56 8.62 -4.75
N PHE A 284 7.53 9.43 -3.69
CA PHE A 284 8.64 10.20 -3.18
C PHE A 284 9.27 9.51 -1.98
N PHE A 285 10.59 9.62 -1.83
CA PHE A 285 11.35 8.89 -0.84
C PHE A 285 12.05 9.80 0.18
N ARG A 286 12.38 9.21 1.30
CA ARG A 286 13.30 9.77 2.31
C ARG A 286 14.35 8.75 2.68
N GLU A 287 15.54 9.20 3.08
CA GLU A 287 16.54 8.32 3.68
C GLU A 287 16.11 7.90 5.08
N ILE A 288 16.38 6.66 5.44
CA ILE A 288 16.10 6.09 6.76
C ILE A 288 17.43 5.71 7.39
N SER A 289 17.85 6.47 8.41
CA SER A 289 19.17 6.35 9.05
C SER A 289 19.18 5.53 10.35
N THR A 290 18.01 5.19 10.91
CA THR A 290 17.90 4.73 12.32
C THR A 290 17.73 3.22 12.50
N LEU A 291 17.88 2.41 11.44
CA LEU A 291 17.67 0.96 11.56
C LEU A 291 18.96 0.21 11.83
N THR A 292 18.88 -0.75 12.75
CA THR A 292 19.95 -1.72 13.02
C THR A 292 20.32 -2.47 11.73
N LYS A 293 21.61 -2.73 11.53
CA LYS A 293 22.09 -3.56 10.43
C LYS A 293 21.37 -4.91 10.43
N GLY A 294 20.78 -5.28 9.30
CA GLY A 294 20.02 -6.53 9.16
C GLY A 294 18.49 -6.40 9.40
N ALA A 295 18.02 -5.34 10.04
CA ALA A 295 16.58 -5.13 10.19
C ALA A 295 15.88 -4.95 8.83
N GLY A 296 14.61 -5.36 8.73
CA GLY A 296 13.74 -5.08 7.57
C GLY A 296 13.41 -3.60 7.41
N PRO A 297 12.70 -3.22 6.35
CA PRO A 297 12.17 -1.86 6.19
C PRO A 297 11.14 -1.56 7.26
N LEU A 298 10.87 -0.27 7.51
CA LEU A 298 9.78 0.13 8.42
C LEU A 298 8.44 -0.05 7.72
N GLY A 299 7.55 -0.82 8.34
CA GLY A 299 6.14 -0.87 7.96
C GLY A 299 5.37 0.38 8.41
N SER A 300 4.08 0.44 8.10
CA SER A 300 3.19 1.55 8.47
C SER A 300 3.04 1.72 10.00
N MET A 301 3.40 0.72 10.80
CA MET A 301 3.49 0.82 12.26
C MET A 301 4.75 1.57 12.75
N GLY A 302 5.73 1.82 11.88
CA GLY A 302 7.01 2.41 12.26
C GLY A 302 7.99 1.41 12.89
N ILE A 303 7.73 0.10 12.79
CA ILE A 303 8.62 -0.97 13.25
C ILE A 303 9.16 -1.78 12.07
N PRO A 304 10.35 -2.40 12.21
CA PRO A 304 10.93 -3.22 11.16
C PRO A 304 10.05 -4.42 10.81
N LEU A 305 9.88 -4.65 9.52
CA LEU A 305 9.19 -5.83 9.00
C LEU A 305 10.07 -7.07 9.12
N THR A 306 9.44 -8.21 9.38
CA THR A 306 10.08 -9.53 9.48
C THR A 306 9.64 -10.41 8.33
N ALA A 307 10.59 -10.94 7.56
CA ALA A 307 10.31 -11.81 6.42
C ALA A 307 9.47 -13.03 6.81
N GLY A 308 8.39 -13.28 6.08
CA GLY A 308 7.45 -14.37 6.32
C GLY A 308 6.64 -14.25 7.61
N ARG A 309 6.69 -13.10 8.32
CA ARG A 309 5.96 -12.82 9.56
C ARG A 309 5.21 -11.48 9.55
N SER A 310 5.55 -10.57 8.64
CA SER A 310 4.85 -9.30 8.46
C SER A 310 3.93 -9.34 7.25
N LEU A 311 2.75 -8.76 7.40
CA LEU A 311 1.68 -8.75 6.42
C LEU A 311 1.20 -7.31 6.19
N ALA A 312 1.04 -6.90 4.94
CA ALA A 312 0.30 -5.71 4.59
C ALA A 312 -1.18 -6.05 4.38
N VAL A 313 -2.05 -5.21 4.95
CA VAL A 313 -3.50 -5.41 5.01
C VAL A 313 -4.26 -4.12 4.74
N ASP A 314 -5.55 -4.22 4.51
CA ASP A 314 -6.46 -3.08 4.60
C ASP A 314 -6.84 -2.84 6.06
N ALA A 315 -6.32 -1.75 6.64
CA ALA A 315 -6.51 -1.40 8.05
C ALA A 315 -7.98 -1.18 8.46
N ARG A 316 -8.88 -1.03 7.51
CA ARG A 316 -10.34 -0.92 7.77
C ARG A 316 -10.95 -2.24 8.23
N PHE A 317 -10.35 -3.38 7.86
CA PHE A 317 -10.86 -4.73 8.12
C PHE A 317 -9.98 -5.52 9.08
N VAL A 318 -8.66 -5.36 8.98
CA VAL A 318 -7.69 -5.99 9.87
C VAL A 318 -6.89 -4.88 10.53
N GLY A 319 -7.05 -4.71 11.84
CA GLY A 319 -6.36 -3.66 12.58
C GLY A 319 -4.84 -3.81 12.49
N VAL A 320 -4.15 -2.70 12.19
CA VAL A 320 -2.68 -2.68 12.14
C VAL A 320 -2.11 -2.99 13.53
N GLY A 321 -1.20 -3.95 13.60
CA GLY A 321 -0.67 -4.56 14.83
C GLY A 321 -1.41 -5.83 15.26
N GLY A 322 -2.53 -6.16 14.59
CA GLY A 322 -3.29 -7.38 14.85
C GLY A 322 -2.57 -8.65 14.41
N LEU A 323 -2.87 -9.76 15.04
CA LEU A 323 -2.38 -11.08 14.64
C LEU A 323 -3.26 -11.68 13.56
N VAL A 324 -2.64 -12.27 12.58
CA VAL A 324 -3.29 -12.93 11.44
C VAL A 324 -2.66 -14.30 11.24
N PHE A 325 -3.46 -15.36 11.29
CA PHE A 325 -3.01 -16.66 10.79
C PHE A 325 -3.40 -16.76 9.32
N LEU A 326 -2.41 -17.00 8.47
CA LEU A 326 -2.57 -17.06 7.03
C LEU A 326 -2.37 -18.50 6.55
N SER A 327 -3.32 -19.04 5.80
CA SER A 327 -3.19 -20.33 5.11
C SER A 327 -3.27 -20.11 3.60
N THR A 328 -2.17 -20.37 2.91
CA THR A 328 -2.02 -20.19 1.45
C THR A 328 -0.93 -21.11 0.91
N ARG A 329 -0.51 -20.88 -0.32
CA ARG A 329 0.68 -21.51 -0.93
C ARG A 329 1.60 -20.42 -1.46
N VAL A 330 2.90 -20.64 -1.34
CA VAL A 330 3.93 -19.70 -1.82
C VAL A 330 4.80 -20.34 -2.90
N PRO A 331 5.25 -19.57 -3.90
CA PRO A 331 6.16 -20.07 -4.93
C PRO A 331 7.45 -20.59 -4.31
N ARG A 332 7.99 -21.69 -4.84
CA ARG A 332 9.34 -22.12 -4.51
C ARG A 332 10.37 -21.29 -5.29
N PRO A 333 11.47 -20.84 -4.67
CA PRO A 333 12.58 -20.22 -5.39
C PRO A 333 13.05 -21.14 -6.54
N GLY A 334 13.35 -20.57 -7.71
CA GLY A 334 13.82 -21.33 -8.87
C GLY A 334 12.81 -22.23 -9.58
N ALA A 335 11.60 -22.38 -9.04
CA ALA A 335 10.58 -23.24 -9.65
C ALA A 335 9.96 -22.61 -10.92
N PRO A 336 9.45 -23.42 -11.86
CA PRO A 336 8.80 -22.93 -13.07
C PRO A 336 7.51 -22.17 -12.75
N PRO A 337 7.01 -21.28 -13.65
CA PRO A 337 5.83 -20.45 -13.40
C PRO A 337 4.53 -21.20 -13.03
N LYS A 338 4.41 -22.48 -13.43
CA LYS A 338 3.24 -23.31 -13.13
C LYS A 338 3.41 -24.19 -11.89
N ASP A 339 4.47 -23.98 -11.12
CA ASP A 339 4.66 -24.72 -9.87
C ASP A 339 3.50 -24.43 -8.90
N PRO A 340 2.88 -25.47 -8.31
CA PRO A 340 1.78 -25.27 -7.37
C PRO A 340 2.21 -24.60 -6.06
N GLY A 341 3.52 -24.38 -5.86
CA GLY A 341 4.09 -23.83 -4.64
C GLY A 341 4.05 -24.80 -3.46
N ILE A 342 4.53 -24.33 -2.32
CA ILE A 342 4.51 -25.07 -1.05
C ILE A 342 3.45 -24.50 -0.10
N PRO A 343 2.86 -25.31 0.80
CA PRO A 343 1.97 -24.81 1.85
C PRO A 343 2.65 -23.74 2.68
N PHE A 344 1.91 -22.69 2.98
CA PHE A 344 2.32 -21.60 3.84
C PHE A 344 1.22 -21.34 4.86
N GLN A 345 1.43 -21.81 6.07
CA GLN A 345 0.47 -21.80 7.16
C GLN A 345 1.17 -21.21 8.36
N ARG A 346 0.99 -19.89 8.58
CA ARG A 346 1.80 -19.15 9.55
C ARG A 346 1.03 -18.07 10.28
N LEU A 347 1.37 -17.92 11.55
CA LEU A 347 1.00 -16.74 12.32
C LEU A 347 1.87 -15.56 11.90
N MET A 348 1.22 -14.48 11.54
CA MET A 348 1.81 -13.24 11.04
C MET A 348 1.26 -12.03 11.78
N ILE A 349 1.83 -10.88 11.56
CA ILE A 349 1.39 -9.62 12.15
C ILE A 349 1.05 -8.64 11.04
N ALA A 350 -0.09 -7.98 11.14
CA ALA A 350 -0.52 -6.91 10.24
C ALA A 350 0.28 -5.63 10.53
N GLN A 351 1.54 -5.57 10.10
CA GLN A 351 2.48 -4.47 10.42
C GLN A 351 2.55 -3.41 9.33
N ASP A 352 1.89 -3.64 8.20
CA ASP A 352 1.99 -2.75 7.06
C ASP A 352 0.66 -2.56 6.34
N THR A 353 0.61 -1.56 5.45
CA THR A 353 -0.53 -1.23 4.60
C THR A 353 -0.03 -0.86 3.20
N GLY A 354 -0.84 -1.10 2.18
CA GLY A 354 -0.51 -0.72 0.81
C GLY A 354 -1.68 -0.06 0.09
N SER A 355 -1.41 0.89 -0.80
CA SER A 355 -2.45 1.57 -1.57
C SER A 355 -3.23 0.64 -2.52
N ALA A 356 -2.63 -0.50 -2.88
CA ALA A 356 -3.24 -1.56 -3.69
C ALA A 356 -3.84 -2.70 -2.85
N ILE A 357 -3.67 -2.67 -1.52
CA ILE A 357 -4.17 -3.70 -0.61
C ILE A 357 -5.48 -3.21 -0.03
N LEU A 358 -6.55 -3.41 -0.79
CA LEU A 358 -7.89 -2.90 -0.47
C LEU A 358 -8.89 -4.05 -0.35
N GLY A 359 -9.70 -4.00 0.72
CA GLY A 359 -10.74 -4.96 1.04
C GLY A 359 -10.32 -6.05 2.01
N PRO A 360 -11.31 -6.81 2.57
CA PRO A 360 -11.06 -7.82 3.61
C PRO A 360 -10.31 -9.07 3.10
N HIS A 361 -10.35 -9.32 1.80
CA HIS A 361 -9.77 -10.50 1.15
C HIS A 361 -8.50 -10.18 0.35
N ARG A 362 -7.74 -9.19 0.83
CA ARG A 362 -6.51 -8.76 0.19
C ARG A 362 -5.40 -8.65 1.22
N SER A 363 -4.32 -9.41 1.02
CA SER A 363 -3.15 -9.37 1.90
C SER A 363 -1.88 -9.52 1.09
N ASP A 364 -0.78 -8.97 1.59
CA ASP A 364 0.52 -8.96 0.93
C ASP A 364 1.61 -9.40 1.90
N ILE A 365 2.33 -10.50 1.60
CA ILE A 365 3.35 -11.10 2.47
C ILE A 365 4.68 -10.39 2.24
N PHE A 366 5.34 -9.95 3.30
CA PHE A 366 6.71 -9.48 3.23
C PHE A 366 7.68 -10.67 3.16
N PHE A 367 8.39 -10.81 2.05
CA PHE A 367 9.32 -11.93 1.82
C PHE A 367 10.77 -11.64 2.21
N GLY A 368 11.11 -10.39 2.57
CA GLY A 368 12.46 -10.02 2.96
C GLY A 368 13.13 -9.06 1.99
N THR A 369 14.46 -9.11 1.89
CA THR A 369 15.27 -8.14 1.13
C THR A 369 16.05 -8.85 0.01
N GLY A 370 16.22 -8.16 -1.12
CA GLY A 370 17.10 -8.56 -2.20
C GLY A 370 16.47 -9.51 -3.23
N ALA A 371 17.33 -10.09 -4.08
CA ALA A 371 16.90 -10.79 -5.29
C ALA A 371 16.06 -12.04 -5.03
N GLU A 372 16.44 -12.88 -4.06
CA GLU A 372 15.70 -14.10 -3.74
C GLU A 372 14.29 -13.79 -3.23
N ALA A 373 14.18 -12.81 -2.33
CA ALA A 373 12.88 -12.32 -1.85
C ALA A 373 12.04 -11.76 -3.01
N GLY A 374 12.67 -11.01 -3.91
CA GLY A 374 12.04 -10.45 -5.10
C GLY A 374 11.58 -11.51 -6.10
N GLU A 375 12.29 -12.63 -6.20
CA GLU A 375 11.90 -13.75 -7.04
C GLU A 375 10.59 -14.38 -6.55
N VAL A 376 10.48 -14.65 -5.26
CA VAL A 376 9.27 -15.22 -4.66
C VAL A 376 8.12 -14.20 -4.68
N ALA A 377 8.39 -12.98 -4.19
CA ALA A 377 7.38 -11.90 -4.11
C ALA A 377 6.81 -11.55 -5.49
N GLY A 378 7.67 -11.44 -6.50
CA GLY A 378 7.25 -11.07 -7.86
C GLY A 378 6.37 -12.09 -8.57
N ARG A 379 6.38 -13.35 -8.11
CA ARG A 379 5.54 -14.45 -8.60
C ARG A 379 4.39 -14.78 -7.66
N MET A 380 4.38 -14.19 -6.45
CA MET A 380 3.38 -14.51 -5.45
C MET A 380 2.01 -13.96 -5.83
N ARG A 381 1.14 -14.84 -6.25
CA ARG A 381 -0.30 -14.60 -6.40
C ARG A 381 -1.03 -15.92 -6.22
N ALA A 382 -1.64 -16.10 -5.07
CA ALA A 382 -2.35 -17.32 -4.73
C ALA A 382 -3.64 -16.98 -3.98
N ASP A 383 -4.55 -17.94 -3.99
CA ASP A 383 -5.68 -17.92 -3.09
C ASP A 383 -5.25 -18.34 -1.69
N GLY A 384 -5.92 -17.80 -0.68
CA GLY A 384 -5.66 -18.13 0.71
C GLY A 384 -6.84 -17.88 1.61
N THR A 385 -6.70 -18.27 2.87
CA THR A 385 -7.67 -17.96 3.93
C THR A 385 -6.99 -17.14 5.01
N VAL A 386 -7.65 -16.07 5.39
CA VAL A 386 -7.21 -15.14 6.43
C VAL A 386 -8.02 -15.41 7.71
N TYR A 387 -7.31 -15.64 8.81
CA TYR A 387 -7.90 -15.77 10.13
C TYR A 387 -7.33 -14.66 11.02
N VAL A 388 -8.21 -13.90 11.67
CA VAL A 388 -7.81 -12.79 12.54
C VAL A 388 -7.85 -13.28 13.99
N LEU A 389 -6.78 -13.07 14.74
CA LEU A 389 -6.72 -13.38 16.16
C LEU A 389 -6.96 -12.11 16.98
N THR A 390 -8.01 -12.10 17.79
CA THR A 390 -8.31 -10.98 18.68
C THR A 390 -7.88 -11.30 20.11
N PRO A 391 -7.32 -10.35 20.88
CA PRO A 391 -7.06 -10.54 22.29
C PRO A 391 -8.35 -10.87 23.06
N ARG A 392 -8.23 -11.71 24.09
CA ARG A 392 -9.33 -12.03 25.02
C ARG A 392 -9.64 -10.87 25.99
#